data_d8ab9f4e9ec8efe378403bb87499c690
#
_entry.id   d8ab9f4e9ec8efe378403bb87499c690
#
_cell.length_a   1.000
_cell.length_b   1.000
_cell.length_c   1.000
_cell.angle_alpha   90.00
_cell.angle_beta   90.00
_cell.angle_gamma   90.00
#
_symmetry.space_group_name_H-M   'P 1'
#
loop_
_entity.id
_entity.type
_entity.pdbx_description
1 polymer ?
#
loop_
_entity_poly.entity_id
_entity_poly.type
_entity_poly.pdbx_seq_one_letter_code
_entity_poly.pdbx_strand_id
1 'polypeptide(L)'
;MLFRSLEYGTATLEVHTDAFAADDRVLIVDDVLATGGTAAATAELVSRTGASVAGIAVLLELEFLAGREKLAGLQVRSLLPV
;
A
#
# COMPACT_ATOMS: atom_id res chain seq x y z
N MET A 1 11.53 -20.96 -0.12
CA MET A 1 10.90 -19.71 0.39
C MET A 1 9.70 -19.38 -0.48
N LEU A 2 8.56 -19.15 0.13
CA LEU A 2 7.32 -18.89 -0.60
C LEU A 2 7.02 -17.39 -0.60
N PHE A 3 6.43 -16.93 -1.70
CA PHE A 3 6.02 -15.54 -1.88
C PHE A 3 4.54 -15.48 -2.18
N ARG A 4 3.90 -14.42 -1.70
CA ARG A 4 2.64 -13.97 -2.26
C ARG A 4 2.93 -12.87 -3.25
N SER A 5 2.24 -12.88 -4.37
CA SER A 5 2.42 -11.89 -5.41
C SER A 5 1.08 -11.30 -5.82
N LEU A 6 1.12 -10.06 -6.29
CA LEU A 6 -0.02 -9.33 -6.82
C LEU A 6 0.41 -8.63 -8.09
N GLU A 7 -0.32 -8.88 -9.18
CA GLU A 7 -0.14 -8.16 -10.43
C GLU A 7 -1.01 -6.91 -10.45
N TYR A 8 -0.43 -5.81 -10.89
CA TYR A 8 -1.17 -4.57 -11.11
C TYR A 8 -0.62 -3.88 -12.37
N GLY A 9 -1.50 -3.55 -13.30
CA GLY A 9 -1.06 -3.04 -14.59
C GLY A 9 -0.09 -4.01 -15.26
N THR A 10 1.13 -3.55 -15.54
CA THR A 10 2.21 -4.37 -16.11
C THR A 10 3.27 -4.74 -15.07
N ALA A 11 3.02 -4.47 -13.80
CA ALA A 11 3.97 -4.73 -12.72
C ALA A 11 3.46 -5.84 -11.80
N THR A 12 4.38 -6.44 -11.04
CA THR A 12 4.07 -7.45 -10.03
C THR A 12 4.75 -7.07 -8.73
N LEU A 13 4.01 -7.14 -7.63
CA LEU A 13 4.55 -7.01 -6.29
C LEU A 13 4.57 -8.36 -5.60
N GLU A 14 5.61 -8.60 -4.82
CA GLU A 14 5.77 -9.84 -4.08
C GLU A 14 6.14 -9.57 -2.63
N VAL A 15 5.70 -10.46 -1.76
CA VAL A 15 6.08 -10.48 -0.36
C VAL A 15 6.26 -11.93 0.10
N HIS A 16 7.19 -12.15 1.01
CA HIS A 16 7.34 -13.47 1.64
C HIS A 16 6.06 -13.83 2.39
N THR A 17 5.61 -15.07 2.28
CA THR A 17 4.35 -15.50 2.93
C THR A 17 4.41 -15.43 4.44
N ASP A 18 5.62 -15.46 5.03
CA ASP A 18 5.85 -15.36 6.46
C ASP A 18 6.29 -13.96 6.92
N ALA A 19 6.22 -12.96 6.04
CA ALA A 19 6.63 -11.60 6.38
C ALA A 19 5.78 -11.00 7.50
N PHE A 20 4.47 -11.32 7.50
CA PHE A 20 3.53 -10.79 8.49
C PHE A 20 2.73 -11.92 9.11
N ALA A 21 2.42 -11.79 10.39
CA ALA A 21 1.46 -12.66 11.06
C ALA A 21 0.04 -12.14 10.85
N ALA A 22 -0.95 -13.02 11.02
CA ALA A 22 -2.36 -12.72 10.73
C ALA A 22 -2.93 -11.57 11.57
N ASP A 23 -2.36 -11.30 12.75
CA ASP A 23 -2.82 -10.23 13.63
C ASP A 23 -1.94 -8.98 13.58
N ASP A 24 -0.96 -8.95 12.69
CA ASP A 24 -0.10 -7.79 12.53
C ASP A 24 -0.87 -6.61 11.96
N ARG A 25 -0.48 -5.42 12.39
CA ARG A 25 -0.95 -4.17 11.81
C ARG A 25 0.23 -3.50 11.13
N VAL A 26 0.10 -3.28 9.82
CA VAL A 26 1.21 -2.86 8.97
C VAL A 26 1.02 -1.40 8.57
N LEU A 27 2.03 -0.59 8.80
CA LEU A 27 2.10 0.77 8.28
C LEU A 27 2.88 0.76 6.97
N ILE A 28 2.25 1.23 5.91
CA ILE A 28 2.90 1.36 4.61
C ILE A 28 3.50 2.76 4.54
N VAL A 29 4.80 2.83 4.24
CA VAL A 29 5.53 4.09 4.14
C VAL A 29 6.15 4.18 2.76
N ASP A 30 5.94 5.30 2.08
CA ASP A 30 6.50 5.54 0.75
C ASP A 30 6.88 7.01 0.61
N ASP A 31 7.62 7.34 -0.43
CA ASP A 31 8.04 8.72 -0.68
C ASP A 31 6.94 9.54 -1.37
N VAL A 32 6.28 9.00 -2.38
CA VAL A 32 5.30 9.74 -3.18
C VAL A 32 4.00 8.96 -3.34
N LEU A 33 2.88 9.63 -3.10
CA LEU A 33 1.56 9.18 -3.53
C LEU A 33 1.21 9.88 -4.84
N ALA A 34 1.28 9.15 -5.94
CA ALA A 34 0.92 9.65 -7.27
C ALA A 34 -0.49 9.16 -7.65
N THR A 35 -0.59 8.14 -8.50
CA THR A 35 -1.90 7.61 -8.91
C THR A 35 -2.54 6.72 -7.84
N GLY A 36 -1.78 6.27 -6.86
CA GLY A 36 -2.25 5.37 -5.82
C GLY A 36 -2.17 3.89 -6.18
N GLY A 37 -1.76 3.56 -7.39
CA GLY A 37 -1.71 2.16 -7.85
C GLY A 37 -0.76 1.30 -7.03
N THR A 38 0.45 1.77 -6.78
CA THR A 38 1.45 1.04 -5.99
C THR A 38 0.98 0.87 -4.54
N ALA A 39 0.48 1.94 -3.93
CA ALA A 39 0.00 1.88 -2.54
C ALA A 39 -1.20 0.94 -2.40
N ALA A 40 -2.15 1.00 -3.34
CA ALA A 40 -3.32 0.12 -3.34
C ALA A 40 -2.92 -1.34 -3.50
N ALA A 41 -1.99 -1.63 -4.42
CA ALA A 41 -1.49 -2.99 -4.64
C ALA A 41 -0.74 -3.50 -3.42
N THR A 42 0.07 -2.66 -2.78
CA THR A 42 0.79 -3.01 -1.55
C THR A 42 -0.19 -3.31 -0.41
N ALA A 43 -1.22 -2.48 -0.24
CA ALA A 43 -2.23 -2.70 0.80
C ALA A 43 -2.98 -4.01 0.58
N GLU A 44 -3.35 -4.32 -0.66
CA GLU A 44 -4.01 -5.58 -0.97
C GLU A 44 -3.10 -6.77 -0.69
N LEU A 45 -1.84 -6.68 -1.07
CA LEU A 45 -0.87 -7.75 -0.83
C LEU A 45 -0.70 -8.03 0.67
N VAL A 46 -0.60 -6.97 1.48
CA VAL A 46 -0.55 -7.10 2.94
C VAL A 46 -1.81 -7.82 3.45
N SER A 47 -2.98 -7.41 2.97
CA SER A 47 -4.24 -8.03 3.39
C SER A 47 -4.31 -9.50 3.04
N ARG A 48 -3.74 -9.91 1.91
CA ARG A 48 -3.71 -11.31 1.49
C ARG A 48 -2.85 -12.19 2.39
N THR A 49 -1.94 -11.61 3.16
CA THR A 49 -1.16 -12.35 4.15
C THR A 49 -1.92 -12.59 5.44
N GLY A 50 -3.11 -12.01 5.59
CA GLY A 50 -3.90 -12.06 6.81
C GLY A 50 -3.66 -10.90 7.76
N ALA A 51 -2.63 -10.09 7.53
CA ALA A 51 -2.38 -8.88 8.29
C ALA A 51 -3.34 -7.76 7.90
N SER A 52 -3.44 -6.73 8.69
CA SER A 52 -4.24 -5.54 8.38
C SER A 52 -3.34 -4.34 8.13
N VAL A 53 -3.81 -3.42 7.28
CA VAL A 53 -3.12 -2.17 7.02
C VAL A 53 -3.58 -1.14 8.05
N ALA A 54 -2.64 -0.68 8.89
CA ALA A 54 -2.92 0.35 9.90
C ALA A 54 -3.07 1.73 9.25
N GLY A 55 -2.35 1.97 8.16
CA GLY A 55 -2.40 3.24 7.45
C GLY A 55 -1.30 3.31 6.40
N ILE A 56 -1.32 4.43 5.67
CA ILE A 56 -0.33 4.73 4.63
C ILE A 56 0.23 6.11 4.93
N ALA A 57 1.54 6.24 4.98
CA ALA A 57 2.23 7.50 5.20
C ALA A 57 3.18 7.78 4.03
N VAL A 58 3.06 8.96 3.44
CA VAL A 58 3.92 9.38 2.33
C VAL A 58 4.49 10.77 2.62
N LEU A 59 5.62 11.08 2.02
CA LEU A 59 6.21 12.41 2.13
C LEU A 59 5.47 13.41 1.24
N LEU A 60 5.27 13.06 -0.02
CA LEU A 60 4.69 13.94 -1.03
C LEU A 60 3.43 13.31 -1.59
N GLU A 61 2.37 14.10 -1.67
CA GLU A 61 1.12 13.68 -2.32
C GLU A 61 0.83 14.59 -3.52
N LEU A 62 0.73 14.00 -4.71
CA LEU A 62 0.34 14.71 -5.92
C LEU A 62 -1.19 14.71 -6.02
N GLU A 63 -1.84 15.70 -5.42
CA GLU A 63 -3.30 15.70 -5.25
C GLU A 63 -4.05 15.66 -6.58
N PHE A 64 -3.49 16.27 -7.62
CA PHE A 64 -4.14 16.32 -8.92
C PHE A 64 -4.30 14.94 -9.58
N LEU A 65 -3.58 13.93 -9.11
CA LEU A 65 -3.72 12.55 -9.60
C LEU A 65 -4.77 11.76 -8.83
N ALA A 66 -5.33 12.33 -7.76
CA ALA A 66 -6.40 11.73 -6.97
C ALA A 66 -6.10 10.31 -6.48
N GLY A 67 -4.84 10.06 -6.10
CA GLY A 67 -4.41 8.72 -5.67
C GLY A 67 -5.17 8.19 -4.46
N ARG A 68 -5.68 9.06 -3.59
CA ARG A 68 -6.47 8.65 -2.42
C ARG A 68 -7.75 7.92 -2.79
N GLU A 69 -8.29 8.14 -3.98
CA GLU A 69 -9.51 7.45 -4.41
C GLU A 69 -9.32 5.93 -4.50
N LYS A 70 -8.11 5.49 -4.84
CA LYS A 70 -7.78 4.07 -4.88
C LYS A 70 -7.55 3.47 -3.50
N LEU A 71 -7.46 4.31 -2.48
CA LEU A 71 -7.15 3.92 -1.11
C LEU A 71 -8.35 4.13 -0.18
N ALA A 72 -9.56 4.14 -0.73
CA ALA A 72 -10.78 4.35 0.03
C ALA A 72 -10.88 3.33 1.18
N GLY A 73 -11.25 3.80 2.37
CA GLY A 73 -11.32 2.98 3.56
C GLY A 73 -10.00 2.86 4.34
N LEU A 74 -8.90 3.37 3.79
CA LEU A 74 -7.62 3.37 4.46
C LEU A 74 -7.27 4.78 4.95
N GLN A 75 -6.55 4.86 6.07
CA GLN A 75 -6.02 6.13 6.55
C GLN A 75 -4.76 6.47 5.77
N VAL A 76 -4.75 7.64 5.15
CA VAL A 76 -3.61 8.13 4.37
C VAL A 76 -3.16 9.48 4.94
N ARG A 77 -1.87 9.58 5.24
CA ARG A 77 -1.26 10.83 5.67
C ARG A 77 -0.13 11.19 4.73
N SER A 78 -0.10 12.47 4.34
CA SER A 78 1.00 13.02 3.57
C SER A 78 1.57 14.22 4.32
N LEU A 79 2.89 14.40 4.24
CA LEU A 79 3.53 15.55 4.87
C LEU A 79 3.41 16.79 3.98
N LEU A 80 3.45 16.60 2.67
CA LEU A 80 3.40 17.72 1.72
C LEU A 80 2.44 17.39 0.57
N PRO A 81 1.16 17.78 0.68
CA PRO A 81 0.25 17.70 -0.47
C PRO A 81 0.51 18.85 -1.45
N VAL A 82 0.53 18.55 -2.71
CA VAL A 82 0.71 19.54 -3.77
C VAL A 82 -0.24 19.33 -4.93
#